data_0ab4c5ab155b28e34fdbc3c4bb270e81
#
_entry.id   0ab4c5ab155b28e34fdbc3c4bb270e81
#
_cell.length_a   1.000
_cell.length_b   1.000
_cell.length_c   1.000
_cell.angle_alpha   90.00
_cell.angle_beta   90.00
_cell.angle_gamma   90.00
#
_symmetry.space_group_name_H-M   'P 1'
#
loop_
_entity.id
_entity.type
_entity.pdbx_description
1 polymer ?
#
loop_
_entity_poly.entity_id
_entity_poly.type
_entity_poly.pdbx_seq_one_letter_code
_entity_poly.pdbx_strand_id
1 'polypeptide(L)'
;MSEKEVLEWDTFGEACIALADNVISSGFIPDLVLCIARGGMGVGSSIAYAMGIKNCFAISVEYYTGVDERLEIPVILAPALDINELRGLKVLVVDDVADTGHTLDLVMKTCQPQVKEIKSCVLYSKPQSIIKPDYVWKSVEAWIVFPWSAKPGILDSVRDA
;
A
#
# COMPACT_ATOMS: atom_id res chain seq x y z
N MET A 1 16.89 4.13 22.78
CA MET A 1 16.79 3.91 21.31
C MET A 1 15.39 3.40 21.06
N SER A 2 14.66 4.00 20.16
CA SER A 2 13.35 3.46 19.77
C SER A 2 13.56 2.09 19.12
N GLU A 3 12.81 1.11 19.58
CA GLU A 3 12.80 -0.22 19.00
C GLU A 3 12.44 -0.12 17.51
N LYS A 4 13.16 -0.86 16.65
CA LYS A 4 12.88 -0.91 15.21
C LYS A 4 12.30 -2.28 14.88
N GLU A 5 11.25 -2.28 14.09
CA GLU A 5 10.74 -3.48 13.44
C GLU A 5 11.48 -3.66 12.12
N VAL A 6 12.17 -4.78 11.95
CA VAL A 6 12.92 -5.09 10.72
C VAL A 6 12.22 -6.20 9.96
N LEU A 7 11.84 -5.94 8.71
CA LEU A 7 11.27 -6.94 7.82
C LEU A 7 12.36 -7.44 6.87
N GLU A 8 12.64 -8.73 6.92
CA GLU A 8 13.56 -9.40 6.01
C GLU A 8 12.83 -9.95 4.78
N TRP A 9 13.57 -10.20 3.67
CA TRP A 9 13.00 -10.67 2.41
C TRP A 9 12.21 -11.98 2.55
N ASP A 10 12.71 -12.94 3.34
CA ASP A 10 12.04 -14.23 3.52
C ASP A 10 10.73 -14.05 4.27
N THR A 11 10.74 -13.28 5.36
CA THR A 11 9.55 -12.96 6.16
C THR A 11 8.53 -12.16 5.34
N PHE A 12 9.00 -11.26 4.47
CA PHE A 12 8.13 -10.53 3.54
C PHE A 12 7.34 -11.48 2.63
N GLY A 13 8.02 -12.48 2.05
CA GLY A 13 7.36 -13.49 1.22
C GLY A 13 6.28 -14.27 1.98
N GLU A 14 6.60 -14.72 3.19
CA GLU A 14 5.63 -15.43 4.07
C GLU A 14 4.45 -14.53 4.45
N ALA A 15 4.69 -13.26 4.77
CA ALA A 15 3.66 -12.29 5.11
C ALA A 15 2.68 -12.05 3.95
N CYS A 16 3.18 -11.93 2.72
CA CYS A 16 2.34 -11.77 1.53
C CYS A 16 1.45 -12.99 1.27
N ILE A 17 1.99 -14.19 1.46
CA ILE A 17 1.20 -15.43 1.32
C ILE A 17 0.11 -15.49 2.40
N ALA A 18 0.45 -15.16 3.65
CA ALA A 18 -0.52 -15.15 4.75
C ALA A 18 -1.64 -14.12 4.52
N LEU A 19 -1.31 -12.93 4.02
CA LEU A 19 -2.31 -11.92 3.66
C LEU A 19 -3.21 -12.38 2.52
N ALA A 20 -2.65 -12.98 1.47
CA ALA A 20 -3.42 -13.53 0.36
C ALA A 20 -4.40 -14.59 0.84
N ASP A 21 -3.97 -15.49 1.71
CA ASP A 21 -4.83 -16.51 2.31
C ASP A 21 -5.95 -15.88 3.15
N ASN A 22 -5.64 -14.89 3.98
CA ASN A 22 -6.62 -14.15 4.78
C ASN A 22 -7.70 -13.48 3.90
N VAL A 23 -7.29 -12.85 2.80
CA VAL A 23 -8.21 -12.20 1.85
C VAL A 23 -9.18 -13.22 1.28
N ILE A 24 -8.66 -14.32 0.73
CA ILE A 24 -9.47 -15.37 0.10
C ILE A 24 -10.36 -16.09 1.13
N SER A 25 -9.81 -16.42 2.30
CA SER A 25 -10.55 -17.11 3.38
C SER A 25 -11.67 -16.27 3.97
N SER A 26 -11.60 -14.93 3.87
CA SER A 26 -12.69 -14.03 4.27
C SER A 26 -13.90 -14.07 3.32
N GLY A 27 -13.78 -14.73 2.17
CA GLY A 27 -14.79 -14.76 1.11
C GLY A 27 -14.69 -13.60 0.11
N PHE A 28 -13.71 -12.72 0.26
CA PHE A 28 -13.46 -11.64 -0.69
C PHE A 28 -12.54 -12.13 -1.82
N ILE A 29 -13.09 -12.21 -3.02
CA ILE A 29 -12.33 -12.57 -4.23
C ILE A 29 -12.20 -11.31 -5.09
N PRO A 30 -11.06 -10.64 -5.10
CA PRO A 30 -10.87 -9.44 -5.90
C PRO A 30 -10.74 -9.78 -7.39
N ASP A 31 -11.30 -8.89 -8.23
CA ASP A 31 -11.09 -8.92 -9.68
C ASP A 31 -9.78 -8.22 -10.07
N LEU A 32 -9.30 -7.33 -9.22
CA LEU A 32 -8.14 -6.47 -9.47
C LEU A 32 -7.42 -6.14 -8.16
N VAL A 33 -6.09 -6.14 -8.21
CA VAL A 33 -5.22 -5.62 -7.14
C VAL A 33 -4.70 -4.25 -7.56
N LEU A 34 -4.94 -3.23 -6.74
CA LEU A 34 -4.45 -1.87 -6.92
C LEU A 34 -3.35 -1.57 -5.92
N CYS A 35 -2.12 -1.46 -6.38
CA CYS A 35 -0.94 -1.21 -5.56
C CYS A 35 -0.72 0.30 -5.40
N ILE A 36 -0.50 0.77 -4.18
CA ILE A 36 -0.07 2.15 -3.96
C ILE A 36 1.46 2.22 -4.11
N ALA A 37 1.91 2.92 -5.14
CA ALA A 37 3.34 3.08 -5.40
C ALA A 37 3.95 4.04 -4.36
N ARG A 38 5.17 3.81 -3.96
CA ARG A 38 6.08 2.73 -4.39
C ARG A 38 6.00 1.50 -3.48
N GLY A 39 5.84 1.69 -2.16
CA GLY A 39 5.92 0.63 -1.15
C GLY A 39 4.94 -0.53 -1.39
N GLY A 40 3.70 -0.20 -1.78
CA GLY A 40 2.67 -1.19 -2.07
C GLY A 40 2.87 -2.01 -3.35
N MET A 41 3.80 -1.63 -4.24
CA MET A 41 4.00 -2.35 -5.50
C MET A 41 4.55 -3.76 -5.28
N GLY A 42 5.60 -3.89 -4.47
CA GLY A 42 6.17 -5.20 -4.14
C GLY A 42 5.17 -6.08 -3.38
N VAL A 43 4.47 -5.49 -2.43
CA VAL A 43 3.46 -6.18 -1.62
C VAL A 43 2.29 -6.63 -2.48
N GLY A 44 1.69 -5.72 -3.25
CA GLY A 44 0.51 -6.00 -4.07
C GLY A 44 0.78 -7.00 -5.18
N SER A 45 1.93 -6.92 -5.87
CA SER A 45 2.28 -7.90 -6.89
C SER A 45 2.48 -9.29 -6.29
N SER A 46 3.15 -9.39 -5.13
CA SER A 46 3.36 -10.67 -4.45
C SER A 46 2.03 -11.29 -3.99
N ILE A 47 1.12 -10.49 -3.44
CA ILE A 47 -0.23 -10.94 -3.07
C ILE A 47 -1.04 -11.35 -4.30
N ALA A 48 -0.97 -10.59 -5.39
CA ALA A 48 -1.66 -10.93 -6.64
C ALA A 48 -1.18 -12.29 -7.21
N TYR A 49 0.13 -12.54 -7.20
CA TYR A 49 0.68 -13.85 -7.56
C TYR A 49 0.20 -14.96 -6.64
N ALA A 50 0.23 -14.74 -5.33
CA ALA A 50 -0.21 -15.74 -4.36
C ALA A 50 -1.71 -16.10 -4.52
N MET A 51 -2.55 -15.13 -4.91
CA MET A 51 -3.97 -15.35 -5.19
C MET A 51 -4.27 -15.83 -6.61
N GLY A 52 -3.31 -15.77 -7.54
CA GLY A 52 -3.52 -16.07 -8.95
C GLY A 52 -4.28 -14.97 -9.72
N ILE A 53 -4.27 -13.73 -9.25
CA ILE A 53 -4.91 -12.56 -9.87
C ILE A 53 -3.93 -11.92 -10.84
N LYS A 54 -4.32 -11.81 -12.13
CA LYS A 54 -3.49 -11.20 -13.17
C LYS A 54 -3.67 -9.69 -13.30
N ASN A 55 -4.87 -9.18 -12.99
CA ASN A 55 -5.15 -7.75 -13.05
C ASN A 55 -4.51 -7.05 -11.84
N CYS A 56 -3.35 -6.46 -12.06
CA CYS A 56 -2.57 -5.77 -11.05
C CYS A 56 -2.11 -4.44 -11.62
N PHE A 57 -2.49 -3.35 -10.98
CA PHE A 57 -2.17 -1.98 -11.39
C PHE A 57 -1.55 -1.20 -10.24
N ALA A 58 -0.88 -0.11 -10.57
CA ALA A 58 -0.31 0.78 -9.58
C ALA A 58 -0.90 2.19 -9.71
N ILE A 59 -1.07 2.84 -8.56
CA ILE A 59 -1.42 4.24 -8.44
C ILE A 59 -0.35 4.95 -7.61
N SER A 60 0.14 6.10 -8.10
CA SER A 60 1.16 6.87 -7.42
C SER A 60 0.51 7.98 -6.60
N VAL A 61 0.86 8.08 -5.32
CA VAL A 61 0.39 9.13 -4.43
C VAL A 61 1.60 9.82 -3.81
N GLU A 62 1.64 11.14 -3.93
CA GLU A 62 2.68 11.98 -3.34
C GLU A 62 2.05 13.01 -2.41
N TYR A 63 2.77 13.37 -1.36
CA TYR A 63 2.42 14.50 -0.53
C TYR A 63 2.97 15.77 -1.14
N TYR A 64 2.08 16.71 -1.48
CA TYR A 64 2.46 17.99 -2.03
C TYR A 64 2.55 19.02 -0.92
N THR A 65 3.74 19.58 -0.74
CA THR A 65 3.95 20.77 0.08
C THR A 65 3.92 21.99 -0.84
N GLY A 66 2.83 22.76 -0.82
CA GLY A 66 2.76 24.05 -1.52
C GLY A 66 3.84 24.99 -1.01
N VAL A 67 4.34 25.87 -1.87
CA VAL A 67 5.44 26.81 -1.59
C VAL A 67 5.14 27.74 -0.39
N ASP A 68 3.86 27.91 -0.04
CA ASP A 68 3.40 28.79 1.04
C ASP A 68 2.52 28.12 2.11
N GLU A 69 2.30 26.78 2.04
CA GLU A 69 1.41 26.11 2.98
C GLU A 69 2.09 24.95 3.68
N ARG A 70 1.98 24.96 5.02
CA ARG A 70 2.50 23.93 5.93
C ARG A 70 1.63 22.65 5.99
N LEU A 71 0.64 22.50 5.10
CA LEU A 71 -0.23 21.35 5.04
C LEU A 71 0.24 20.41 3.93
N GLU A 72 0.69 19.24 4.35
CA GLU A 72 0.96 18.14 3.43
C GLU A 72 -0.36 17.56 2.95
N ILE A 73 -0.64 17.70 1.65
CA ILE A 73 -1.85 17.17 1.02
C ILE A 73 -1.45 16.01 0.11
N PRO A 74 -2.04 14.80 0.28
CA PRO A 74 -1.78 13.71 -0.63
C PRO A 74 -2.43 13.96 -2.00
N VAL A 75 -1.68 13.74 -3.08
CA VAL A 75 -2.10 13.95 -4.46
C VAL A 75 -1.82 12.70 -5.29
N ILE A 76 -2.78 12.28 -6.09
CA ILE A 76 -2.60 11.22 -7.07
C ILE A 76 -1.87 11.80 -8.29
N LEU A 77 -0.73 11.19 -8.64
CA LEU A 77 0.10 11.64 -9.76
C LEU A 77 -0.31 10.98 -11.08
N ALA A 78 -0.12 11.72 -12.17
CA ALA A 78 -0.19 11.19 -13.53
C ALA A 78 1.17 10.54 -13.94
N PRO A 79 1.18 9.49 -14.79
CA PRO A 79 0.00 8.84 -15.35
C PRO A 79 -0.74 8.01 -14.29
N ALA A 80 -2.05 8.13 -14.24
CA ALA A 80 -2.89 7.39 -13.30
C ALA A 80 -3.79 6.42 -14.06
N LEU A 81 -4.16 5.32 -13.37
CA LEU A 81 -5.23 4.46 -13.83
C LEU A 81 -6.52 5.29 -14.02
N ASP A 82 -7.20 5.11 -15.15
CA ASP A 82 -8.54 5.66 -15.29
C ASP A 82 -9.47 4.94 -14.31
N ILE A 83 -9.93 5.66 -13.31
CA ILE A 83 -10.79 5.09 -12.25
C ILE A 83 -12.09 4.54 -12.81
N ASN A 84 -12.55 5.03 -13.97
CA ASN A 84 -13.71 4.46 -14.65
C ASN A 84 -13.50 3.01 -15.10
N GLU A 85 -12.27 2.58 -15.32
CA GLU A 85 -11.91 1.19 -15.62
C GLU A 85 -12.19 0.23 -14.44
N LEU A 86 -12.33 0.77 -13.23
CA LEU A 86 -12.65 -0.01 -12.03
C LEU A 86 -14.15 -0.28 -11.88
N ARG A 87 -15.00 0.26 -12.77
CA ARG A 87 -16.45 0.18 -12.64
C ARG A 87 -16.96 -1.25 -12.54
N GLY A 88 -17.66 -1.51 -11.45
CA GLY A 88 -18.29 -2.81 -11.20
C GLY A 88 -17.33 -3.93 -10.76
N LEU A 89 -16.04 -3.62 -10.59
CA LEU A 89 -15.05 -4.58 -10.12
C LEU A 89 -14.98 -4.63 -8.59
N LYS A 90 -14.54 -5.76 -8.07
CA LYS A 90 -14.09 -5.92 -6.70
C LYS A 90 -12.60 -5.62 -6.66
N VAL A 91 -12.20 -4.61 -5.91
CA VAL A 91 -10.82 -4.09 -5.88
C VAL A 91 -10.19 -4.30 -4.51
N LEU A 92 -8.98 -4.88 -4.49
CA LEU A 92 -8.12 -4.92 -3.33
C LEU A 92 -7.04 -3.85 -3.46
N VAL A 93 -7.11 -2.84 -2.60
CA VAL A 93 -6.07 -1.79 -2.51
C VAL A 93 -4.98 -2.26 -1.57
N VAL A 94 -3.73 -2.22 -2.01
CA VAL A 94 -2.58 -2.75 -1.26
C VAL A 94 -1.52 -1.68 -1.07
N ASP A 95 -1.04 -1.54 0.18
CA ASP A 95 0.11 -0.72 0.53
C ASP A 95 1.05 -1.49 1.47
N ASP A 96 2.23 -0.95 1.74
CA ASP A 96 3.18 -1.54 2.69
C ASP A 96 2.81 -1.20 4.14
N VAL A 97 2.44 0.03 4.41
CA VAL A 97 2.07 0.49 5.75
C VAL A 97 0.96 1.55 5.73
N ALA A 98 0.00 1.39 6.63
CA ALA A 98 -0.90 2.46 7.02
C ALA A 98 -0.33 3.16 8.26
N ASP A 99 0.52 4.16 8.05
CA ASP A 99 1.15 4.95 9.12
C ASP A 99 0.16 5.99 9.67
N THR A 100 0.04 7.14 9.04
CA THR A 100 -1.04 8.09 9.33
C THR A 100 -2.36 7.67 8.70
N GLY A 101 -2.30 6.88 7.63
CA GLY A 101 -3.44 6.36 6.90
C GLY A 101 -4.01 7.31 5.84
N HIS A 102 -3.51 8.54 5.70
CA HIS A 102 -4.06 9.53 4.75
C HIS A 102 -3.97 9.08 3.29
N THR A 103 -2.85 8.46 2.90
CA THR A 103 -2.67 7.93 1.54
C THR A 103 -3.68 6.84 1.23
N LEU A 104 -3.80 5.86 2.11
CA LEU A 104 -4.74 4.75 1.93
C LEU A 104 -6.19 5.25 1.92
N ASP A 105 -6.55 6.15 2.83
CA ASP A 105 -7.88 6.75 2.91
C ASP A 105 -8.25 7.52 1.63
N LEU A 106 -7.30 8.30 1.07
CA LEU A 106 -7.50 9.00 -0.20
C LEU A 106 -7.81 8.01 -1.33
N VAL A 107 -7.00 6.97 -1.50
CA VAL A 107 -7.19 6.00 -2.58
C VAL A 107 -8.52 5.26 -2.41
N MET A 108 -8.84 4.82 -1.20
CA MET A 108 -10.11 4.14 -0.89
C MET A 108 -11.31 5.02 -1.25
N LYS A 109 -11.33 6.28 -0.80
CA LYS A 109 -12.40 7.25 -1.09
C LYS A 109 -12.53 7.60 -2.57
N THR A 110 -11.41 7.69 -3.26
CA THR A 110 -11.38 7.99 -4.69
C THR A 110 -11.96 6.86 -5.53
N CYS A 111 -11.64 5.61 -5.19
CA CYS A 111 -12.09 4.44 -5.95
C CYS A 111 -13.51 3.97 -5.58
N GLN A 112 -13.89 4.11 -4.32
CA GLN A 112 -15.16 3.57 -3.78
C GLN A 112 -16.42 3.88 -4.60
N PRO A 113 -16.63 5.10 -5.15
CA PRO A 113 -17.83 5.41 -5.93
C PRO A 113 -17.97 4.63 -7.23
N GLN A 114 -16.87 4.09 -7.76
CA GLN A 114 -16.85 3.43 -9.08
C GLN A 114 -16.89 1.90 -8.99
N VAL A 115 -16.41 1.34 -7.89
CA VAL A 115 -16.23 -0.11 -7.73
C VAL A 115 -17.48 -0.80 -7.19
N LYS A 116 -17.60 -2.11 -7.42
CA LYS A 116 -18.64 -2.94 -6.80
C LYS A 116 -18.38 -3.15 -5.31
N GLU A 117 -17.12 -3.42 -4.96
CA GLU A 117 -16.67 -3.64 -3.60
C GLU A 117 -15.18 -3.29 -3.52
N ILE A 118 -14.75 -2.72 -2.41
CA ILE A 118 -13.36 -2.36 -2.19
C ILE A 118 -12.92 -2.79 -0.79
N LYS A 119 -11.73 -3.36 -0.71
CA LYS A 119 -11.07 -3.73 0.54
C LYS A 119 -9.64 -3.25 0.52
N SER A 120 -9.07 -3.04 1.69
CA SER A 120 -7.69 -2.59 1.88
C SER A 120 -6.84 -3.64 2.57
N CYS A 121 -5.58 -3.74 2.16
CA CYS A 121 -4.62 -4.71 2.66
C CYS A 121 -3.25 -4.05 2.84
N VAL A 122 -2.64 -4.22 3.99
CA VAL A 122 -1.30 -3.69 4.30
C VAL A 122 -0.46 -4.72 5.05
N LEU A 123 0.86 -4.66 4.92
CA LEU A 123 1.76 -5.43 5.79
C LEU A 123 1.65 -4.92 7.22
N TYR A 124 1.79 -3.62 7.40
CA TYR A 124 1.79 -3.01 8.72
C TYR A 124 0.73 -1.94 8.88
N SER A 125 0.18 -1.85 10.08
CA SER A 125 -0.70 -0.75 10.50
C SER A 125 -0.17 -0.14 11.79
N LYS A 126 -0.28 1.18 11.89
CA LYS A 126 0.07 1.95 13.08
C LYS A 126 -1.18 2.34 13.87
N PRO A 127 -1.12 2.41 15.21
CA PRO A 127 -2.27 2.80 16.04
C PRO A 127 -2.84 4.19 15.71
N GLN A 128 -1.98 5.12 15.24
CA GLN A 128 -2.37 6.48 14.86
C GLN A 128 -3.03 6.59 13.48
N SER A 129 -3.10 5.50 12.71
CA SER A 129 -3.73 5.53 11.40
C SER A 129 -5.20 5.95 11.48
N ILE A 130 -5.59 6.94 10.65
CA ILE A 130 -6.98 7.43 10.56
C ILE A 130 -7.93 6.44 9.90
N ILE A 131 -7.38 5.46 9.20
CA ILE A 131 -8.13 4.37 8.56
C ILE A 131 -7.69 3.03 9.14
N LYS A 132 -8.65 2.16 9.42
CA LYS A 132 -8.38 0.78 9.79
C LYS A 132 -8.42 -0.08 8.53
N PRO A 133 -7.29 -0.61 8.06
CA PRO A 133 -7.29 -1.50 6.90
C PRO A 133 -8.10 -2.77 7.16
N ASP A 134 -8.69 -3.35 6.11
CA ASP A 134 -9.48 -4.58 6.24
C ASP A 134 -8.60 -5.79 6.56
N TYR A 135 -7.40 -5.85 5.98
CA TYR A 135 -6.43 -6.92 6.18
C TYR A 135 -5.08 -6.33 6.58
N VAL A 136 -4.55 -6.79 7.69
CA VAL A 136 -3.27 -6.34 8.27
C VAL A 136 -2.46 -7.56 8.67
N TRP A 137 -1.20 -7.63 8.26
CA TRP A 137 -0.31 -8.69 8.71
C TRP A 137 0.13 -8.46 10.17
N LYS A 138 0.60 -7.23 10.48
CA LYS A 138 1.10 -6.90 11.83
C LYS A 138 0.81 -5.44 12.22
N SER A 139 0.39 -5.21 13.46
CA SER A 139 0.28 -3.87 14.04
C SER A 139 1.53 -3.57 14.85
N VAL A 140 2.16 -2.41 14.61
CA VAL A 140 3.38 -1.99 15.31
C VAL A 140 3.39 -0.49 15.57
N GLU A 141 4.00 -0.07 16.67
CA GLU A 141 4.28 1.35 16.95
C GLU A 141 5.69 1.75 16.49
N ALA A 142 6.60 0.77 16.46
CA ALA A 142 8.00 0.96 16.11
C ALA A 142 8.20 1.47 14.68
N TRP A 143 9.36 2.07 14.43
CA TRP A 143 9.80 2.40 13.07
C TRP A 143 10.06 1.11 12.30
N ILE A 144 9.48 1.02 11.09
CA ILE A 144 9.62 -0.17 10.25
C ILE A 144 10.77 0.03 9.26
N VAL A 145 11.67 -0.94 9.22
CA VAL A 145 12.74 -1.01 8.21
C VAL A 145 12.35 -2.08 7.20
N PHE A 146 11.94 -1.64 6.04
CA PHE A 146 11.60 -2.54 4.93
C PHE A 146 12.85 -3.00 4.18
N PRO A 147 12.88 -4.22 3.62
CA PRO A 147 14.06 -4.74 2.93
C PRO A 147 14.44 -3.93 1.69
N TRP A 148 13.50 -3.29 1.02
CA TRP A 148 13.73 -2.42 -0.14
C TRP A 148 14.19 -1.01 0.22
N SER A 149 14.08 -0.60 1.47
CA SER A 149 14.50 0.74 1.94
C SER A 149 15.51 0.68 3.09
N ALA A 150 16.09 -0.49 3.34
CA ALA A 150 17.07 -0.69 4.41
C ALA A 150 18.38 0.07 4.17
N LYS A 151 18.66 0.44 2.91
CA LYS A 151 19.84 1.22 2.51
C LYS A 151 19.40 2.50 1.79
N PRO A 152 20.19 3.60 1.87
CA PRO A 152 19.94 4.80 1.08
C PRO A 152 19.90 4.52 -0.42
N GLY A 153 19.17 5.34 -1.16
CA GLY A 153 19.13 5.25 -2.61
C GLY A 153 20.50 5.52 -3.24
N ILE A 154 20.84 4.81 -4.31
CA ILE A 154 22.13 5.00 -5.01
C ILE A 154 22.28 6.43 -5.50
N LEU A 155 21.19 7.07 -6.00
CA LEU A 155 21.24 8.45 -6.45
C LEU A 155 21.51 9.46 -5.33
N ASP A 156 21.11 9.15 -4.09
CA ASP A 156 21.36 10.02 -2.95
C ASP A 156 22.86 10.16 -2.70
N SER A 157 23.61 9.04 -2.78
CA SER A 157 25.06 9.03 -2.64
C SER A 157 25.80 9.75 -3.78
N VAL A 158 25.20 9.91 -4.95
CA VAL A 158 25.80 10.62 -6.10
C VAL A 158 25.56 12.13 -6.01
N ARG A 159 24.43 12.55 -5.42
CA ARG A 159 24.09 13.98 -5.26
C ARG A 159 24.86 14.65 -4.14
N ASP A 160 25.29 13.88 -3.13
CA ASP A 160 26.05 14.35 -1.98
C ASP A 160 27.57 14.33 -2.23
N ALA A 161 28.03 13.88 -3.40
CA ALA A 161 29.43 13.85 -3.83
C ALA A 161 29.78 15.04 -4.74
#